data_e5fd735fae64407cca47a54c9a3b9140
#
_entry.id   e5fd735fae64407cca47a54c9a3b9140
#
_cell.length_a   1.000
_cell.length_b   1.000
_cell.length_c   1.000
_cell.angle_alpha   90.00
_cell.angle_beta   90.00
_cell.angle_gamma   90.00
#
_symmetry.space_group_name_H-M   'P 1'
#
loop_
_entity.id
_entity.type
_entity.pdbx_description
1 polymer ?
#
loop_
_entity_poly.entity_id
_entity_poly.type
_entity_poly.pdbx_seq_one_letter_code
_entity_poly.pdbx_strand_id
1 'polypeptide(L)'
;MSDIVLEELARRLGELTILDVRSRHEFDGSAGKPCDPRQGHIPGARNFDVYRLMELSPEEVHRELNLEPGAEVIAYCHSGSRSAIATQVLRSLGYDARNYVGSWHEWSRHDDLPVA
;
A
#
# COMPACT_ATOMS: atom_id res chain seq x y z
N MET A 1 11.37 -11.53 -1.98
CA MET A 1 10.87 -11.54 -2.09
C MET A 1 10.46 -10.81 -2.10
N SER A 2 9.89 -10.32 -2.03
CA SER A 2 9.62 -9.92 -2.56
C SER A 2 8.67 -8.91 -3.05
N ASP A 3 8.86 -8.36 -4.23
CA ASP A 3 7.90 -7.44 -4.79
C ASP A 3 6.73 -8.20 -5.39
N ILE A 4 5.60 -7.51 -5.52
CA ILE A 4 4.44 -8.08 -6.20
C ILE A 4 4.20 -7.27 -7.47
N VAL A 5 3.84 -7.95 -8.56
CA VAL A 5 3.56 -7.29 -9.83
C VAL A 5 2.07 -7.00 -9.97
N LEU A 6 1.76 -6.07 -10.88
CA LEU A 6 0.38 -5.62 -11.09
C LEU A 6 -0.57 -6.76 -11.37
N GLU A 7 -0.16 -7.72 -12.20
CA GLU A 7 -1.04 -8.82 -12.60
C GLU A 7 -1.44 -9.70 -11.43
N GLU A 8 -0.49 -9.99 -10.55
CA GLU A 8 -0.81 -10.78 -9.35
C GLU A 8 -1.72 -9.98 -8.41
N LEU A 9 -1.41 -8.71 -8.20
CA LEU A 9 -2.21 -7.87 -7.32
C LEU A 9 -3.63 -7.73 -7.81
N ALA A 10 -3.80 -7.48 -9.10
CA ALA A 10 -5.12 -7.32 -9.71
C ALA A 10 -5.94 -8.61 -9.60
N ARG A 11 -5.29 -9.75 -9.82
CA ARG A 11 -5.98 -11.05 -9.75
C ARG A 11 -6.45 -11.37 -8.34
N ARG A 12 -5.72 -10.89 -7.33
CA ARG A 12 -5.99 -11.22 -5.94
C ARG A 12 -6.68 -10.10 -5.17
N LEU A 13 -7.27 -9.14 -5.88
CA LEU A 13 -8.06 -8.09 -5.22
C LEU A 13 -9.18 -8.73 -4.39
N GLY A 14 -9.36 -8.22 -3.18
CA GLY A 14 -10.36 -8.76 -2.25
C GLY A 14 -9.83 -9.87 -1.36
N GLU A 15 -8.66 -10.43 -1.68
CA GLU A 15 -8.04 -11.49 -0.89
C GLU A 15 -6.85 -11.00 -0.06
N LEU A 16 -6.31 -9.84 -0.42
CA LEU A 16 -5.08 -9.33 0.16
C LEU A 16 -5.34 -8.18 1.10
N THR A 17 -4.51 -8.06 2.13
CA THR A 17 -4.42 -6.83 2.92
C THR A 17 -3.50 -5.88 2.16
N ILE A 18 -4.04 -4.74 1.75
CA ILE A 18 -3.30 -3.74 0.98
C ILE A 18 -3.22 -2.46 1.79
N LEU A 19 -2.02 -1.92 1.95
CA LEU A 19 -1.80 -0.66 2.64
C LEU A 19 -1.34 0.39 1.64
N ASP A 20 -2.09 1.47 1.55
CA ASP A 20 -1.68 2.67 0.85
C ASP A 20 -0.91 3.51 1.85
N VAL A 21 0.41 3.63 1.65
CA VAL A 21 1.25 4.32 2.63
C VAL A 21 1.53 5.77 2.24
N ARG A 22 0.71 6.31 1.32
CA ARG A 22 0.73 7.72 0.96
C ARG A 22 0.01 8.53 2.03
N SER A 23 -0.02 9.84 1.84
CA SER A 23 -0.79 10.72 2.72
C SER A 23 -2.29 10.46 2.57
N ARG A 24 -3.06 10.89 3.56
CA ARG A 24 -4.51 10.74 3.54
C ARG A 24 -5.12 11.43 2.32
N HIS A 25 -4.60 12.60 1.96
CA HIS A 25 -5.15 13.36 0.83
C HIS A 25 -4.86 12.70 -0.51
N GLU A 26 -3.71 12.04 -0.65
CA GLU A 26 -3.45 11.23 -1.84
C GLU A 26 -4.41 10.05 -1.90
N PHE A 27 -4.62 9.39 -0.76
CA PHE A 27 -5.47 8.22 -0.66
C PHE A 27 -6.93 8.54 -1.03
N ASP A 28 -7.46 9.65 -0.55
CA ASP A 28 -8.87 9.98 -0.79
C ASP A 28 -9.09 10.69 -2.14
N GLY A 29 -8.02 10.98 -2.88
CA GLY A 29 -8.12 11.57 -4.19
C GLY A 29 -8.19 13.09 -4.20
N SER A 30 -8.13 13.75 -3.02
CA SER A 30 -8.22 15.21 -2.94
C SER A 30 -6.90 15.88 -3.30
N ALA A 31 -5.78 15.14 -3.24
CA ALA A 31 -4.48 15.61 -3.69
C ALA A 31 -3.75 14.43 -4.32
N GLY A 32 -2.94 14.69 -5.31
CA GLY A 32 -2.18 13.64 -5.97
C GLY A 32 -1.31 14.25 -7.03
N LYS A 33 -0.53 13.43 -7.71
CA LYS A 33 0.35 13.92 -8.76
C LYS A 33 -0.48 14.28 -9.99
N PRO A 34 -0.34 15.50 -10.52
CA PRO A 34 -1.12 15.89 -11.71
C PRO A 34 -0.86 15.00 -12.92
N CYS A 35 0.29 14.32 -12.95
CA CYS A 35 0.63 13.44 -14.06
C CYS A 35 -0.17 12.13 -14.06
N ASP A 36 -0.82 11.80 -12.95
CA ASP A 36 -1.61 10.57 -12.89
C ASP A 36 -3.00 10.80 -13.48
N PRO A 37 -3.44 9.93 -14.40
CA PRO A 37 -4.73 10.14 -15.08
C PRO A 37 -5.94 9.95 -14.18
N ARG A 38 -5.81 9.21 -13.07
CA ARG A 38 -6.88 9.01 -12.12
C ARG A 38 -6.37 9.19 -10.71
N GLN A 39 -7.21 9.70 -9.82
CA GLN A 39 -6.89 9.91 -8.42
C GLN A 39 -7.76 9.02 -7.55
N GLY A 40 -7.30 8.71 -6.33
CA GLY A 40 -7.96 7.81 -5.41
C GLY A 40 -7.03 6.72 -4.93
N HIS A 41 -7.55 5.51 -4.74
CA HIS A 41 -6.73 4.42 -4.24
C HIS A 41 -7.21 3.07 -4.79
N ILE A 42 -6.39 2.05 -4.60
CA ILE A 42 -6.73 0.68 -4.99
C ILE A 42 -7.88 0.20 -4.11
N PRO A 43 -8.96 -0.35 -4.69
CA PRO A 43 -10.11 -0.80 -3.90
C PRO A 43 -9.71 -1.78 -2.80
N GLY A 44 -10.25 -1.55 -1.61
CA GLY A 44 -9.96 -2.39 -0.45
C GLY A 44 -8.71 -1.99 0.31
N ALA A 45 -7.90 -1.06 -0.21
CA ALA A 45 -6.71 -0.60 0.49
C ALA A 45 -7.08 0.21 1.72
N ARG A 46 -6.25 0.08 2.76
CA ARG A 46 -6.34 0.89 3.96
C ARG A 46 -5.23 1.92 3.92
N ASN A 47 -5.52 3.12 4.38
CA ASN A 47 -4.50 4.17 4.41
C ASN A 47 -3.70 4.09 5.71
N PHE A 48 -2.38 3.98 5.58
CA PHE A 48 -1.48 4.00 6.72
C PHE A 48 -0.22 4.74 6.28
N ASP A 49 -0.21 6.05 6.49
CA ASP A 49 0.90 6.91 6.06
C ASP A 49 2.23 6.37 6.57
N VAL A 50 3.23 6.27 5.70
CA VAL A 50 4.53 5.68 6.05
C VAL A 50 5.21 6.46 7.19
N TYR A 51 5.03 7.77 7.24
CA TYR A 51 5.64 8.57 8.31
C TYR A 51 5.03 8.25 9.66
N ARG A 52 3.71 8.01 9.68
CA ARG A 52 3.04 7.57 10.89
C ARG A 52 3.51 6.18 11.30
N LEU A 53 3.63 5.28 10.33
CA LEU A 53 4.13 3.93 10.59
C LEU A 53 5.50 3.96 11.26
N MET A 54 6.37 4.88 10.82
CA MET A 54 7.71 5.00 11.37
C MET A 54 7.74 5.60 12.78
N GLU A 55 6.69 6.32 13.17
CA GLU A 55 6.62 6.99 14.48
C GLU A 55 6.03 6.11 15.56
N LEU A 56 5.22 5.13 15.19
CA LEU A 56 4.52 4.29 16.14
C LEU A 56 5.44 3.19 16.69
N SER A 57 5.17 2.77 17.93
CA SER A 57 5.84 1.60 18.50
C SER A 57 5.35 0.34 17.80
N PRO A 58 6.12 -0.78 17.88
CA PRO A 58 5.66 -2.05 17.33
C PRO A 58 4.28 -2.46 17.85
N GLU A 59 4.03 -2.27 19.15
CA GLU A 59 2.74 -2.62 19.75
C GLU A 59 1.60 -1.81 19.15
N GLU A 60 1.84 -0.52 18.93
CA GLU A 60 0.82 0.35 18.33
C GLU A 60 0.52 -0.05 16.89
N VAL A 61 1.55 -0.40 16.11
CA VAL A 61 1.34 -0.85 14.74
C VAL A 61 0.52 -2.13 14.72
N HIS A 62 0.88 -3.12 15.54
CA HIS A 62 0.15 -4.38 15.60
C HIS A 62 -1.31 -4.15 15.99
N ARG A 63 -1.56 -3.25 16.93
CA ARG A 63 -2.92 -2.94 17.37
C ARG A 63 -3.73 -2.31 16.25
N GLU A 64 -3.15 -1.37 15.51
CA GLU A 64 -3.88 -0.69 14.45
C GLU A 64 -4.13 -1.58 13.25
N LEU A 65 -3.15 -2.39 12.87
CA LEU A 65 -3.34 -3.31 11.74
C LEU A 65 -4.32 -4.42 12.08
N ASN A 66 -4.26 -4.92 13.30
CA ASN A 66 -5.15 -5.99 13.78
C ASN A 66 -5.13 -7.19 12.82
N LEU A 67 -3.94 -7.66 12.49
CA LEU A 67 -3.73 -8.77 11.59
C LEU A 67 -3.08 -9.93 12.34
N GLU A 68 -3.24 -11.14 11.81
CA GLU A 68 -2.58 -12.31 12.36
C GLU A 68 -1.06 -12.18 12.23
N PRO A 69 -0.29 -12.75 13.17
CA PRO A 69 1.16 -12.79 13.03
C PRO A 69 1.56 -13.46 11.72
N GLY A 70 2.50 -12.85 10.99
CA GLY A 70 2.96 -13.38 9.73
C GLY A 70 2.03 -13.14 8.54
N ALA A 71 0.96 -12.37 8.73
CA ALA A 71 0.00 -12.10 7.66
C ALA A 71 0.68 -11.45 6.45
N GLU A 72 0.21 -11.81 5.27
CA GLU A 72 0.68 -11.19 4.02
C GLU A 72 0.12 -9.77 3.92
N VAL A 73 1.00 -8.80 3.67
CA VAL A 73 0.63 -7.39 3.55
C VAL A 73 1.29 -6.82 2.32
N ILE A 74 0.51 -6.15 1.48
CA ILE A 74 1.02 -5.47 0.30
C ILE A 74 1.04 -3.98 0.59
N ALA A 75 2.18 -3.33 0.37
CA ALA A 75 2.31 -1.88 0.54
C ALA A 75 2.53 -1.22 -0.82
N TYR A 76 1.91 -0.07 -1.02
CA TYR A 76 2.18 0.74 -2.22
C TYR A 76 2.15 2.22 -1.86
N CYS A 77 2.75 3.02 -2.74
CA CYS A 77 2.72 4.47 -2.62
C CYS A 77 2.51 5.08 -4.00
N HIS A 78 3.20 6.15 -4.37
CA HIS A 78 3.09 6.69 -5.73
C HIS A 78 3.97 5.95 -6.72
N SER A 79 5.25 5.75 -6.37
CA SER A 79 6.22 5.15 -7.28
C SER A 79 7.15 4.12 -6.63
N GLY A 80 6.81 3.65 -5.43
CA GLY A 80 7.48 2.51 -4.80
C GLY A 80 8.51 2.86 -3.74
N SER A 81 8.93 4.12 -3.59
CA SER A 81 10.00 4.47 -2.64
C SER A 81 9.52 4.49 -1.19
N ARG A 82 8.40 5.15 -0.93
CA ARG A 82 7.83 5.17 0.43
C ARG A 82 7.38 3.78 0.84
N SER A 83 6.80 3.04 -0.10
CA SER A 83 6.33 1.69 0.20
C SER A 83 7.47 0.70 0.38
N ALA A 84 8.65 0.95 -0.20
CA ALA A 84 9.84 0.15 0.08
C ALA A 84 10.22 0.28 1.55
N ILE A 85 10.18 1.50 2.09
CA ILE A 85 10.45 1.74 3.50
C ILE A 85 9.40 1.03 4.37
N ALA A 86 8.13 1.20 4.03
CA ALA A 86 7.05 0.57 4.78
C ALA A 86 7.19 -0.95 4.80
N THR A 87 7.56 -1.54 3.67
CA THR A 87 7.76 -2.98 3.55
C THR A 87 8.86 -3.46 4.51
N GLN A 88 9.96 -2.71 4.59
CA GLN A 88 11.05 -3.06 5.51
C GLN A 88 10.58 -3.01 6.96
N VAL A 89 9.85 -1.95 7.33
CA VAL A 89 9.34 -1.82 8.69
C VAL A 89 8.40 -2.97 9.02
N LEU A 90 7.46 -3.27 8.12
CA LEU A 90 6.48 -4.34 8.35
C LEU A 90 7.16 -5.70 8.47
N ARG A 91 8.17 -5.96 7.66
CA ARG A 91 8.93 -7.22 7.77
C ARG A 91 9.62 -7.32 9.12
N SER A 92 10.19 -6.21 9.61
CA SER A 92 10.85 -6.22 10.92
C SER A 92 9.87 -6.49 12.05
N LEU A 93 8.57 -6.24 11.82
CA LEU A 93 7.52 -6.50 12.80
C LEU A 93 6.90 -7.90 12.66
N GLY A 94 7.41 -8.70 11.71
CA GLY A 94 6.98 -10.09 11.58
C GLY A 94 5.93 -10.36 10.52
N TYR A 95 5.55 -9.37 9.73
CA TYR A 95 4.59 -9.56 8.64
C TYR A 95 5.29 -10.04 7.38
N ASP A 96 4.55 -10.79 6.55
CA ASP A 96 5.00 -11.19 5.22
C ASP A 96 4.67 -10.04 4.25
N ALA A 97 5.51 -9.01 4.29
CA ALA A 97 5.25 -7.77 3.55
C ALA A 97 5.93 -7.79 2.19
N ARG A 98 5.20 -7.32 1.18
CA ARG A 98 5.68 -7.22 -0.19
C ARG A 98 5.39 -5.83 -0.72
N ASN A 99 6.29 -5.30 -1.53
CA ASN A 99 6.17 -3.97 -2.11
C ASN A 99 5.56 -4.07 -3.51
N TYR A 100 4.44 -3.37 -3.74
CA TYR A 100 3.95 -3.17 -5.10
C TYR A 100 4.69 -1.94 -5.66
N VAL A 101 5.80 -2.19 -6.32
CA VAL A 101 6.70 -1.12 -6.78
C VAL A 101 6.03 -0.22 -7.81
N GLY A 102 5.23 -0.78 -8.71
CA GLY A 102 4.52 0.03 -9.71
C GLY A 102 3.65 1.09 -9.10
N SER A 103 3.03 0.78 -7.96
CA SER A 103 2.31 1.71 -7.12
C SER A 103 1.20 2.45 -7.88
N TRP A 104 0.74 3.58 -7.36
CA TRP A 104 -0.36 4.32 -7.97
C TRP A 104 0.00 4.83 -9.37
N HIS A 105 1.27 5.15 -9.59
CA HIS A 105 1.73 5.55 -10.90
C HIS A 105 1.37 4.53 -11.97
N GLU A 106 1.57 3.26 -11.69
CA GLU A 106 1.23 2.20 -12.64
C GLU A 106 -0.27 1.90 -12.63
N TRP A 107 -0.86 1.71 -11.44
CA TRP A 107 -2.25 1.31 -11.31
C TRP A 107 -3.20 2.30 -12.00
N SER A 108 -2.97 3.60 -11.79
CA SER A 108 -3.85 4.65 -12.31
C SER A 108 -3.85 4.72 -13.83
N ARG A 109 -2.84 4.16 -14.48
CA ARG A 109 -2.70 4.21 -15.93
C ARG A 109 -3.37 3.03 -16.65
N HIS A 110 -3.86 2.05 -15.89
CA HIS A 110 -4.56 0.91 -16.46
C HIS A 110 -6.06 1.14 -16.36
N ASP A 111 -6.67 1.59 -17.44
CA ASP A 111 -8.08 1.99 -17.48
C ASP A 111 -9.03 0.85 -17.12
N ASP A 112 -8.61 -0.39 -17.32
CA ASP A 112 -9.40 -1.57 -17.03
C ASP A 112 -9.40 -1.95 -15.55
N LEU A 113 -8.57 -1.29 -14.72
CA LEU A 113 -8.50 -1.58 -13.30
C LEU A 113 -9.38 -0.63 -12.50
N PRO A 114 -10.00 -1.14 -11.42
CA PRO A 114 -10.92 -0.32 -10.63
C PRO A 114 -10.17 0.67 -9.74
N VAL A 115 -10.86 1.76 -9.39
CA VAL A 115 -10.36 2.81 -8.51
C VAL A 115 -11.44 3.11 -7.47
N ALA A 116 -11.04 3.27 -6.23
CA ALA A 116 -11.94 3.65 -5.16
C ALA A 116 -11.76 5.12 -4.77
#